data_ec47452aeb5b93783920bf2257baa2ed
#
_entry.id   ec47452aeb5b93783920bf2257baa2ed
#
_cell.length_a   1.000
_cell.length_b   1.000
_cell.length_c   1.000
_cell.angle_alpha   90.00
_cell.angle_beta   90.00
_cell.angle_gamma   90.00
#
_symmetry.space_group_name_H-M   'P 1'
#
loop_
_entity.id
_entity.type
_entity.pdbx_description
1 polymer ?
#
loop_
_entity_poly.entity_id
_entity_poly.type
_entity_poly.pdbx_seq_one_letter_code
_entity_poly.pdbx_strand_id
1 'polypeptide(L)'
;MIEVILDTETTGLSAEKDRIVEIACVELSNHIPTKNIFHTFLNPEIKVSADAFSVHGYSDEFLSNKPKFKDVAKDFLNFIKDKKLIIHNADFDLGFLNNELKRLNIKPILKSDILDTLQIARSKFPGVGNSLDALCKRFKISIEAREKHSALLDCHLLSKVYIELIDKKELTLDLMSNDKIFNEKMKLSNENREGVVVKVSPEQMEEYKKFLKKNVSNAFALD
;
A
#
# COMPACT_ATOMS: atom_id res chain seq x y z
N MET A 1 -9.64 -6.92 -4.74
CA MET A 1 -8.21 -7.25 -4.97
C MET A 1 -7.60 -7.61 -3.64
N ILE A 2 -6.82 -8.69 -3.55
CA ILE A 2 -6.10 -9.06 -2.33
C ILE A 2 -4.62 -8.76 -2.55
N GLU A 3 -4.03 -8.05 -1.59
CA GLU A 3 -2.64 -7.63 -1.56
C GLU A 3 -2.01 -8.01 -0.22
N VAL A 4 -0.70 -8.06 -0.15
CA VAL A 4 0.04 -8.36 1.07
C VAL A 4 1.15 -7.33 1.24
N ILE A 5 1.11 -6.59 2.33
CA ILE A 5 2.25 -5.80 2.80
C ILE A 5 3.24 -6.77 3.44
N LEU A 6 4.51 -6.65 3.07
CA LEU A 6 5.58 -7.48 3.59
C LEU A 6 6.75 -6.61 4.03
N ASP A 7 7.36 -7.01 5.13
CA ASP A 7 8.59 -6.43 5.66
C ASP A 7 9.42 -7.50 6.38
N THR A 8 10.74 -7.33 6.43
CA THR A 8 11.67 -8.26 7.07
C THR A 8 12.71 -7.54 7.91
N GLU A 9 13.07 -8.14 9.07
CA GLU A 9 14.28 -7.79 9.82
C GLU A 9 15.37 -8.85 9.59
N THR A 10 16.63 -8.43 9.63
CA THR A 10 17.76 -9.25 9.22
C THR A 10 18.94 -9.15 10.17
N THR A 11 19.90 -10.09 10.10
CA THR A 11 21.14 -10.05 10.91
C THR A 11 22.13 -8.99 10.45
N GLY A 12 21.93 -8.39 9.27
CA GLY A 12 22.80 -7.38 8.67
C GLY A 12 22.28 -6.97 7.29
N LEU A 13 23.12 -6.32 6.48
CA LEU A 13 22.68 -5.69 5.22
C LEU A 13 22.97 -6.51 3.96
N SER A 14 23.76 -7.61 4.06
CA SER A 14 24.15 -8.39 2.90
C SER A 14 23.28 -9.63 2.73
N ALA A 15 22.38 -9.63 1.78
CA ALA A 15 21.50 -10.78 1.52
C ALA A 15 22.26 -12.10 1.27
N GLU A 16 23.52 -12.06 0.81
CA GLU A 16 24.35 -13.26 0.59
C GLU A 16 24.91 -13.85 1.90
N LYS A 17 25.28 -12.99 2.87
CA LYS A 17 25.98 -13.36 4.10
C LYS A 17 25.06 -13.40 5.30
N ASP A 18 24.07 -12.53 5.32
CA ASP A 18 23.14 -12.35 6.41
C ASP A 18 21.87 -13.17 6.22
N ARG A 19 21.05 -13.23 7.25
CA ARG A 19 19.85 -14.05 7.33
C ARG A 19 18.66 -13.24 7.84
N ILE A 20 17.46 -13.69 7.54
CA ILE A 20 16.23 -13.12 8.06
C ILE A 20 16.03 -13.55 9.52
N VAL A 21 15.61 -12.60 10.38
CA VAL A 21 15.29 -12.83 11.80
C VAL A 21 13.81 -12.60 12.13
N GLU A 22 13.09 -11.81 11.32
CA GLU A 22 11.65 -11.61 11.44
C GLU A 22 11.05 -11.49 10.05
N ILE A 23 9.88 -12.08 9.84
CA ILE A 23 9.05 -11.87 8.65
C ILE A 23 7.67 -11.48 9.11
N ALA A 24 7.13 -10.42 8.57
CA ALA A 24 5.75 -10.02 8.75
C ALA A 24 5.05 -9.78 7.42
N CYS A 25 3.82 -10.25 7.34
CA CYS A 25 2.93 -10.01 6.21
C CYS A 25 1.54 -9.63 6.74
N VAL A 26 1.00 -8.53 6.26
CA VAL A 26 -0.36 -8.07 6.57
C VAL A 26 -1.18 -8.07 5.29
N GLU A 27 -2.26 -8.85 5.28
CA GLU A 27 -3.15 -8.91 4.12
C GLU A 27 -4.04 -7.67 4.06
N LEU A 28 -4.19 -7.15 2.84
CA LEU A 28 -5.13 -6.09 2.51
C LEU A 28 -6.23 -6.63 1.58
N SER A 29 -7.46 -6.22 1.83
CA SER A 29 -8.59 -6.41 0.92
C SER A 29 -9.05 -5.05 0.43
N ASN A 30 -8.92 -4.79 -0.88
CA ASN A 30 -9.19 -3.48 -1.48
C ASN A 30 -8.47 -2.34 -0.72
N HIS A 31 -7.17 -2.53 -0.50
CA HIS A 31 -6.25 -1.61 0.21
C HIS A 31 -6.53 -1.44 1.72
N ILE A 32 -7.52 -2.13 2.30
CA ILE A 32 -7.85 -2.06 3.73
C ILE A 32 -7.23 -3.26 4.44
N PRO A 33 -6.45 -3.07 5.53
CA PRO A 33 -5.90 -4.16 6.31
C PRO A 33 -6.98 -5.11 6.83
N THR A 34 -6.75 -6.41 6.65
CA THR A 34 -7.58 -7.47 7.23
C THR A 34 -6.97 -7.94 8.56
N LYS A 35 -7.62 -8.93 9.21
CA LYS A 35 -7.06 -9.60 10.39
C LYS A 35 -6.15 -10.78 10.03
N ASN A 36 -5.98 -11.07 8.73
CA ASN A 36 -5.15 -12.16 8.26
C ASN A 36 -3.69 -11.68 8.20
N ILE A 37 -2.88 -12.22 9.08
CA ILE A 37 -1.48 -11.83 9.29
C ILE A 37 -0.62 -13.09 9.33
N PHE A 38 0.50 -13.09 8.62
CA PHE A 38 1.58 -14.02 8.82
C PHE A 38 2.71 -13.27 9.54
N HIS A 39 3.11 -13.74 10.71
CA HIS A 39 4.19 -13.13 11.48
C HIS A 39 4.98 -14.21 12.21
N THR A 40 6.31 -14.17 12.08
CA THR A 40 7.19 -15.09 12.77
C THR A 40 8.59 -14.51 12.96
N PHE A 41 9.19 -14.84 14.10
CA PHE A 41 10.63 -14.69 14.33
C PHE A 41 11.35 -15.95 13.88
N LEU A 42 12.60 -15.81 13.45
CA LEU A 42 13.39 -16.87 12.88
C LEU A 42 14.74 -17.01 13.59
N ASN A 43 15.17 -18.24 13.77
CA ASN A 43 16.55 -18.53 14.12
C ASN A 43 17.43 -18.42 12.86
N PRO A 44 18.31 -17.43 12.77
CA PRO A 44 19.13 -17.21 11.59
C PRO A 44 20.32 -18.19 11.50
N GLU A 45 20.61 -18.96 12.56
CA GLU A 45 21.78 -19.86 12.68
C GLU A 45 23.14 -19.14 12.56
N ILE A 46 23.17 -17.83 12.58
CA ILE A 46 24.34 -16.97 12.62
C ILE A 46 24.12 -15.83 13.62
N LYS A 47 25.18 -15.14 14.01
CA LYS A 47 25.10 -14.03 14.93
C LYS A 47 24.47 -12.79 14.28
N VAL A 48 23.68 -12.09 15.05
CA VAL A 48 23.17 -10.78 14.69
C VAL A 48 24.29 -9.75 14.82
N SER A 49 24.47 -8.91 13.80
CA SER A 49 25.44 -7.81 13.88
C SER A 49 25.03 -6.78 14.92
N ALA A 50 26.00 -6.07 15.49
CA ALA A 50 25.74 -5.02 16.48
C ALA A 50 24.83 -3.92 15.89
N ASP A 51 25.02 -3.58 14.62
CA ASP A 51 24.21 -2.58 13.91
C ASP A 51 22.76 -3.05 13.78
N ALA A 52 22.52 -4.29 13.34
CA ALA A 52 21.17 -4.86 13.22
C ALA A 52 20.49 -4.95 14.60
N PHE A 53 21.20 -5.41 15.63
CA PHE A 53 20.69 -5.43 16.99
C PHE A 53 20.29 -4.02 17.49
N SER A 54 21.06 -3.00 17.16
CA SER A 54 20.69 -1.62 17.52
C SER A 54 19.37 -1.16 16.89
N VAL A 55 19.04 -1.67 15.71
CA VAL A 55 17.82 -1.34 14.94
C VAL A 55 16.60 -2.07 15.51
N HIS A 56 16.61 -3.42 15.52
CA HIS A 56 15.42 -4.21 15.88
C HIS A 56 15.45 -4.76 17.32
N GLY A 57 16.62 -4.86 17.96
CA GLY A 57 16.75 -5.26 19.36
C GLY A 57 16.61 -6.77 19.65
N TYR A 58 16.62 -7.64 18.62
CA TYR A 58 16.52 -9.10 18.82
C TYR A 58 17.90 -9.70 19.09
N SER A 59 18.07 -10.27 20.29
CA SER A 59 19.33 -10.93 20.68
C SER A 59 19.45 -12.34 20.10
N ASP A 60 20.71 -12.82 19.97
CA ASP A 60 20.98 -14.20 19.57
C ASP A 60 20.28 -15.21 20.49
N GLU A 61 20.20 -14.93 21.80
CA GLU A 61 19.53 -15.78 22.77
C GLU A 61 18.01 -15.86 22.49
N PHE A 62 17.36 -14.72 22.22
CA PHE A 62 15.94 -14.66 21.87
C PHE A 62 15.64 -15.46 20.60
N LEU A 63 16.50 -15.36 19.59
CA LEU A 63 16.31 -16.00 18.30
C LEU A 63 16.67 -17.47 18.29
N SER A 64 17.51 -17.94 19.19
CA SER A 64 18.02 -19.33 19.24
C SER A 64 16.91 -20.38 19.31
N ASN A 65 15.80 -20.06 19.99
CA ASN A 65 14.66 -20.96 20.21
C ASN A 65 13.53 -20.79 19.16
N LYS A 66 13.75 -19.96 18.12
CA LYS A 66 12.75 -19.75 17.07
C LYS A 66 12.87 -20.79 15.95
N PRO A 67 11.81 -20.99 15.15
CA PRO A 67 11.89 -21.87 14.00
C PRO A 67 12.91 -21.32 12.99
N LYS A 68 13.48 -22.20 12.17
CA LYS A 68 14.31 -21.80 11.03
C LYS A 68 13.45 -21.44 9.84
N PHE A 69 13.99 -20.70 8.87
CA PHE A 69 13.24 -20.33 7.66
C PHE A 69 12.66 -21.56 6.95
N LYS A 70 13.39 -22.67 6.86
CA LYS A 70 12.92 -23.92 6.25
C LYS A 70 11.63 -24.46 6.86
N ASP A 71 11.43 -24.26 8.16
CA ASP A 71 10.30 -24.81 8.91
C ASP A 71 9.01 -24.01 8.63
N VAL A 72 9.13 -22.75 8.22
CA VAL A 72 8.01 -21.82 7.96
C VAL A 72 7.83 -21.49 6.48
N ALA A 73 8.79 -21.83 5.63
CA ALA A 73 8.81 -21.42 4.21
C ALA A 73 7.54 -21.82 3.46
N LYS A 74 6.99 -23.01 3.73
CA LYS A 74 5.76 -23.49 3.09
C LYS A 74 4.55 -22.63 3.46
N ASP A 75 4.41 -22.31 4.74
CA ASP A 75 3.28 -21.51 5.23
C ASP A 75 3.39 -20.07 4.75
N PHE A 76 4.60 -19.51 4.77
CA PHE A 76 4.89 -18.20 4.17
C PHE A 76 4.50 -18.15 2.69
N LEU A 77 4.98 -19.10 1.88
CA LEU A 77 4.68 -19.15 0.45
C LEU A 77 3.17 -19.34 0.18
N ASN A 78 2.49 -20.16 0.99
CA ASN A 78 1.04 -20.30 0.89
C ASN A 78 0.31 -19.00 1.22
N PHE A 79 0.81 -18.25 2.20
CA PHE A 79 0.20 -16.97 2.59
C PHE A 79 0.26 -15.93 1.48
N ILE A 80 1.39 -15.82 0.77
CA ILE A 80 1.59 -14.83 -0.31
C ILE A 80 1.12 -15.31 -1.68
N LYS A 81 0.74 -16.58 -1.82
CA LYS A 81 0.37 -17.18 -3.10
C LYS A 81 -0.77 -16.40 -3.78
N ASP A 82 -0.59 -16.14 -5.08
CA ASP A 82 -1.56 -15.46 -5.95
C ASP A 82 -1.98 -14.05 -5.47
N LYS A 83 -1.13 -13.41 -4.64
CA LYS A 83 -1.36 -12.06 -4.10
C LYS A 83 -0.27 -11.10 -4.57
N LYS A 84 -0.64 -9.83 -4.78
CA LYS A 84 0.33 -8.77 -5.07
C LYS A 84 1.08 -8.40 -3.79
N LEU A 85 2.40 -8.41 -3.82
CA LEU A 85 3.22 -7.99 -2.69
C LEU A 85 3.48 -6.49 -2.74
N ILE A 86 3.34 -5.83 -1.60
CA ILE A 86 3.62 -4.41 -1.39
C ILE A 86 4.78 -4.30 -0.41
N ILE A 87 5.90 -3.75 -0.83
CA ILE A 87 7.12 -3.68 -0.04
C ILE A 87 7.72 -2.28 -0.16
N HIS A 88 8.39 -1.80 0.87
CA HIS A 88 9.10 -0.51 0.84
C HIS A 88 10.61 -0.74 0.69
N ASN A 89 11.19 -0.36 -0.45
CA ASN A 89 12.56 -0.74 -0.85
C ASN A 89 12.70 -2.24 -1.15
N ALA A 90 11.83 -2.72 -2.02
CA ALA A 90 11.60 -4.14 -2.30
C ALA A 90 12.85 -4.94 -2.67
N ASP A 91 13.86 -4.32 -3.27
CA ASP A 91 15.11 -5.01 -3.67
C ASP A 91 15.85 -5.58 -2.45
N PHE A 92 15.73 -4.95 -1.27
CA PHE A 92 16.32 -5.43 -0.03
C PHE A 92 15.64 -6.73 0.43
N ASP A 93 14.36 -6.68 0.73
CA ASP A 93 13.61 -7.83 1.26
C ASP A 93 13.57 -9.01 0.27
N LEU A 94 13.36 -8.70 -1.01
CA LEU A 94 13.36 -9.70 -2.07
C LEU A 94 14.70 -10.40 -2.19
N GLY A 95 15.81 -9.68 -2.03
CA GLY A 95 17.15 -10.24 -2.02
C GLY A 95 17.32 -11.29 -0.92
N PHE A 96 16.91 -10.96 0.31
CA PHE A 96 16.97 -11.88 1.45
C PHE A 96 16.04 -13.08 1.29
N LEU A 97 14.77 -12.84 0.94
CA LEU A 97 13.78 -13.91 0.73
C LEU A 97 14.24 -14.88 -0.35
N ASN A 98 14.71 -14.38 -1.47
CA ASN A 98 15.17 -15.22 -2.57
C ASN A 98 16.45 -16.00 -2.25
N ASN A 99 17.34 -15.46 -1.42
CA ASN A 99 18.48 -16.24 -0.92
C ASN A 99 18.07 -17.35 0.04
N GLU A 100 17.12 -17.11 0.93
CA GLU A 100 16.57 -18.15 1.79
C GLU A 100 15.86 -19.25 0.97
N LEU A 101 15.06 -18.87 -0.02
CA LEU A 101 14.38 -19.82 -0.93
C LEU A 101 15.39 -20.62 -1.76
N LYS A 102 16.46 -19.96 -2.26
CA LYS A 102 17.55 -20.63 -2.99
C LYS A 102 18.24 -21.71 -2.17
N ARG A 103 18.48 -21.47 -0.87
CA ARG A 103 19.05 -22.47 0.07
C ARG A 103 18.18 -23.71 0.19
N LEU A 104 16.86 -23.57 -0.03
CA LEU A 104 15.88 -24.67 0.00
C LEU A 104 15.61 -25.27 -1.39
N ASN A 105 16.31 -24.83 -2.45
CA ASN A 105 16.04 -25.19 -3.84
C ASN A 105 14.60 -24.88 -4.29
N ILE A 106 14.00 -23.81 -3.75
CA ILE A 106 12.67 -23.33 -4.10
C ILE A 106 12.83 -22.18 -5.13
N LYS A 107 11.84 -22.06 -6.03
CA LYS A 107 11.81 -21.00 -7.03
C LYS A 107 11.75 -19.61 -6.38
N PRO A 108 12.46 -18.60 -6.92
CA PRO A 108 12.45 -17.25 -6.39
C PRO A 108 11.08 -16.58 -6.60
N ILE A 109 10.78 -15.62 -5.73
CA ILE A 109 9.69 -14.66 -5.91
C ILE A 109 10.09 -13.70 -7.03
N LEU A 110 9.17 -13.45 -7.98
CA LEU A 110 9.44 -12.58 -9.12
C LEU A 110 9.19 -11.12 -8.80
N LYS A 111 10.05 -10.24 -9.29
CA LYS A 111 9.91 -8.78 -9.10
C LYS A 111 8.62 -8.24 -9.76
N SER A 112 8.09 -8.90 -10.79
CA SER A 112 6.82 -8.56 -11.43
C SER A 112 5.61 -8.64 -10.49
N ASP A 113 5.71 -9.45 -9.45
CA ASP A 113 4.62 -9.68 -8.48
C ASP A 113 4.66 -8.68 -7.33
N ILE A 114 5.63 -7.75 -7.36
CA ILE A 114 5.90 -6.80 -6.28
C ILE A 114 5.58 -5.37 -6.75
N LEU A 115 5.00 -4.59 -5.85
CA LEU A 115 4.87 -3.15 -5.95
C LEU A 115 5.80 -2.52 -4.90
N ASP A 116 6.81 -1.77 -5.37
CA ASP A 116 7.75 -1.06 -4.50
C ASP A 116 7.22 0.34 -4.19
N THR A 117 6.80 0.55 -2.94
CA THR A 117 6.28 1.85 -2.49
C THR A 117 7.34 2.94 -2.44
N LEU A 118 8.64 2.59 -2.31
CA LEU A 118 9.72 3.56 -2.38
C LEU A 118 9.84 4.17 -3.79
N GLN A 119 9.63 3.37 -4.83
CA GLN A 119 9.63 3.88 -6.22
C GLN A 119 8.45 4.82 -6.46
N ILE A 120 7.25 4.48 -5.95
CA ILE A 120 6.08 5.36 -6.01
C ILE A 120 6.37 6.68 -5.28
N ALA A 121 6.90 6.59 -4.05
CA ALA A 121 7.22 7.76 -3.24
C ALA A 121 8.26 8.68 -3.91
N ARG A 122 9.33 8.11 -4.48
CA ARG A 122 10.35 8.87 -5.23
C ARG A 122 9.77 9.59 -6.45
N SER A 123 8.85 8.95 -7.15
CA SER A 123 8.15 9.56 -8.29
C SER A 123 7.24 10.72 -7.86
N LYS A 124 6.55 10.58 -6.71
CA LYS A 124 5.65 11.62 -6.19
C LYS A 124 6.38 12.77 -5.48
N PHE A 125 7.48 12.47 -4.83
CA PHE A 125 8.23 13.39 -3.98
C PHE A 125 9.72 13.38 -4.34
N PRO A 126 10.08 13.84 -5.54
CA PRO A 126 11.49 13.86 -5.97
C PRO A 126 12.32 14.81 -5.10
N GLY A 127 13.59 14.46 -4.88
CA GLY A 127 14.55 15.32 -4.19
C GLY A 127 14.43 15.39 -2.67
N VAL A 128 13.52 14.63 -2.04
CA VAL A 128 13.34 14.60 -0.60
C VAL A 128 13.45 13.18 -0.03
N GLY A 129 13.61 13.05 1.30
CA GLY A 129 13.64 11.76 1.96
C GLY A 129 12.31 11.00 1.79
N ASN A 130 12.41 9.74 1.38
CA ASN A 130 11.28 8.84 1.13
C ASN A 130 11.40 7.53 1.92
N SER A 131 12.14 7.50 3.05
CA SER A 131 12.08 6.37 3.99
C SER A 131 10.68 6.25 4.60
N LEU A 132 10.37 5.09 5.16
CA LEU A 132 9.06 4.86 5.81
C LEU A 132 8.78 5.93 6.87
N ASP A 133 9.77 6.29 7.71
CA ASP A 133 9.65 7.36 8.71
C ASP A 133 9.40 8.73 8.09
N ALA A 134 10.10 9.06 7.00
CA ALA A 134 9.91 10.32 6.31
C ALA A 134 8.49 10.42 5.70
N LEU A 135 7.96 9.31 5.20
CA LEU A 135 6.61 9.22 4.68
C LEU A 135 5.56 9.27 5.79
N CYS A 136 5.77 8.55 6.90
CA CYS A 136 4.90 8.65 8.09
C CYS A 136 4.81 10.09 8.59
N LYS A 137 5.95 10.77 8.73
CA LYS A 137 5.98 12.19 9.13
C LYS A 137 5.23 13.09 8.14
N ARG A 138 5.42 12.87 6.84
CA ARG A 138 4.75 13.65 5.78
C ARG A 138 3.24 13.49 5.80
N PHE A 139 2.76 12.27 6.00
CA PHE A 139 1.33 11.95 6.06
C PHE A 139 0.73 12.09 7.46
N LYS A 140 1.51 12.57 8.45
CA LYS A 140 1.08 12.74 9.85
C LYS A 140 0.61 11.42 10.48
N ILE A 141 1.23 10.31 10.11
CA ILE A 141 1.02 9.00 10.72
C ILE A 141 1.90 8.91 11.96
N SER A 142 1.31 8.69 13.15
CA SER A 142 2.07 8.57 14.41
C SER A 142 2.95 7.33 14.40
N ILE A 143 4.20 7.52 14.82
CA ILE A 143 5.22 6.47 15.01
C ILE A 143 5.65 6.36 16.49
N GLU A 144 4.90 6.95 17.42
CA GLU A 144 5.27 7.00 18.85
C GLU A 144 5.42 5.62 19.49
N ALA A 145 4.71 4.62 18.98
CA ALA A 145 4.83 3.23 19.44
C ALA A 145 6.09 2.51 18.94
N ARG A 146 6.90 3.16 18.09
CA ARG A 146 8.06 2.56 17.42
C ARG A 146 9.37 2.92 18.13
N GLU A 147 9.62 2.31 19.28
CA GLU A 147 10.92 2.45 19.97
C GLU A 147 12.04 1.71 19.23
N LYS A 148 11.71 0.58 18.62
CA LYS A 148 12.58 -0.27 17.80
C LYS A 148 11.87 -0.64 16.51
N HIS A 149 12.63 -0.99 15.48
CA HIS A 149 12.08 -1.55 14.27
C HIS A 149 11.52 -2.95 14.53
N SER A 150 10.38 -3.25 13.95
CA SER A 150 9.77 -4.58 13.93
C SER A 150 9.01 -4.72 12.62
N ALA A 151 9.24 -5.83 11.92
CA ALA A 151 8.61 -6.05 10.63
C ALA A 151 7.08 -5.97 10.70
N LEU A 152 6.45 -6.44 11.77
CA LEU A 152 5.00 -6.36 11.92
C LEU A 152 4.51 -4.91 12.08
N LEU A 153 5.19 -4.12 12.90
CA LEU A 153 4.83 -2.71 13.09
C LEU A 153 5.05 -1.92 11.80
N ASP A 154 6.14 -2.20 11.10
CA ASP A 154 6.48 -1.55 9.84
C ASP A 154 5.50 -1.92 8.73
N CYS A 155 5.00 -3.17 8.67
CA CYS A 155 3.87 -3.54 7.83
C CYS A 155 2.60 -2.71 8.14
N HIS A 156 2.27 -2.48 9.40
CA HIS A 156 1.11 -1.65 9.78
C HIS A 156 1.31 -0.17 9.44
N LEU A 157 2.50 0.37 9.60
CA LEU A 157 2.83 1.73 9.18
C LEU A 157 2.79 1.85 7.65
N LEU A 158 3.39 0.88 6.96
CA LEU A 158 3.42 0.85 5.50
C LEU A 158 2.02 0.73 4.90
N SER A 159 1.09 0.00 5.54
CA SER A 159 -0.30 -0.08 5.07
C SER A 159 -0.97 1.29 5.04
N LYS A 160 -0.76 2.11 6.07
CA LYS A 160 -1.29 3.48 6.12
C LYS A 160 -0.61 4.39 5.09
N VAL A 161 0.71 4.30 4.98
CA VAL A 161 1.50 5.06 3.98
C VAL A 161 1.09 4.68 2.56
N TYR A 162 0.85 3.38 2.30
CA TYR A 162 0.46 2.89 0.99
C TYR A 162 -0.89 3.47 0.53
N ILE A 163 -1.89 3.49 1.40
CA ILE A 163 -3.21 4.10 1.13
C ILE A 163 -3.03 5.58 0.74
N GLU A 164 -2.25 6.34 1.51
CA GLU A 164 -1.95 7.75 1.20
C GLU A 164 -1.17 7.93 -0.12
N LEU A 165 -0.31 6.98 -0.46
CA LEU A 165 0.42 7.02 -1.71
C LEU A 165 -0.48 6.77 -2.94
N ILE A 166 -1.45 5.86 -2.86
CA ILE A 166 -2.34 5.55 -3.98
C ILE A 166 -3.49 6.56 -4.09
N ASP A 167 -4.07 7.06 -2.99
CA ASP A 167 -5.17 8.03 -3.02
C ASP A 167 -4.78 9.33 -3.74
N LYS A 168 -3.55 9.80 -3.54
CA LYS A 168 -3.05 10.97 -4.29
C LYS A 168 -2.86 10.71 -5.78
N LYS A 169 -2.83 9.47 -6.22
CA LYS A 169 -2.76 9.11 -7.64
C LYS A 169 -4.15 9.16 -8.31
N GLU A 170 -5.22 8.91 -7.56
CA GLU A 170 -6.59 9.00 -8.07
C GLU A 170 -7.09 10.44 -8.14
N LEU A 171 -6.58 11.36 -7.29
CA LEU A 171 -6.89 12.79 -7.35
C LEU A 171 -6.26 13.52 -8.56
N THR A 172 -5.26 12.97 -9.19
CA THR A 172 -4.90 13.30 -10.56
C THR A 172 -5.75 12.48 -11.51
N LEU A 173 -7.05 12.76 -11.55
CA LEU A 173 -7.89 12.40 -12.68
C LEU A 173 -7.15 12.92 -13.92
N ASP A 174 -6.75 11.97 -14.75
CA ASP A 174 -6.11 12.23 -16.02
C ASP A 174 -7.17 12.83 -16.98
N LEU A 175 -7.57 14.06 -16.70
CA LEU A 175 -8.50 14.84 -17.54
C LEU A 175 -7.94 15.02 -18.95
N MET A 176 -6.61 14.77 -19.14
CA MET A 176 -5.98 14.87 -20.45
C MET A 176 -6.05 13.61 -21.29
N SER A 177 -6.26 12.41 -20.70
CA SER A 177 -6.40 11.18 -21.48
C SER A 177 -7.84 10.87 -21.91
N ASN A 178 -8.82 11.56 -21.33
CA ASN A 178 -10.24 11.33 -21.66
C ASN A 178 -10.79 12.22 -22.78
N ASP A 179 -10.08 13.24 -23.24
CA ASP A 179 -10.59 14.12 -24.30
C ASP A 179 -10.82 13.39 -25.63
N LYS A 180 -10.05 12.34 -25.92
CA LYS A 180 -10.29 11.52 -27.12
C LYS A 180 -11.49 10.58 -26.97
N ILE A 181 -11.63 9.95 -25.79
CA ILE A 181 -12.74 9.01 -25.51
C ILE A 181 -14.04 9.77 -25.26
N PHE A 182 -13.98 10.97 -24.66
CA PHE A 182 -15.14 11.83 -24.43
C PHE A 182 -15.68 12.38 -25.76
N ASN A 183 -14.78 12.83 -26.65
CA ASN A 183 -15.15 13.34 -27.96
C ASN A 183 -15.68 12.25 -28.90
N GLU A 184 -15.18 11.00 -28.83
CA GLU A 184 -15.76 9.88 -29.58
C GLU A 184 -17.12 9.46 -29.02
N LYS A 185 -17.31 9.41 -27.70
CA LYS A 185 -18.64 9.12 -27.10
C LYS A 185 -19.65 10.23 -27.34
N MET A 186 -19.24 11.50 -27.39
CA MET A 186 -20.13 12.61 -27.75
C MET A 186 -20.54 12.58 -29.23
N LYS A 187 -19.66 12.15 -30.13
CA LYS A 187 -20.03 11.99 -31.56
C LYS A 187 -21.01 10.85 -31.80
N LEU A 188 -20.95 9.77 -31.00
CA LEU A 188 -21.85 8.62 -31.08
C LEU A 188 -23.20 8.84 -30.35
N SER A 189 -23.35 9.88 -29.51
CA SER A 189 -24.59 10.15 -28.78
C SER A 189 -25.47 11.25 -29.36
N ASN A 190 -25.04 11.91 -30.45
CA ASN A 190 -25.82 12.99 -31.08
C ASN A 190 -26.75 12.51 -32.20
N GLU A 191 -26.75 11.21 -32.56
CA GLU A 191 -27.75 10.64 -33.42
C GLU A 191 -28.86 10.02 -32.57
N ASN A 192 -30.02 10.66 -32.53
CA ASN A 192 -31.29 10.25 -31.91
C ASN A 192 -31.43 10.46 -30.40
N ARG A 193 -31.32 11.69 -29.94
CA ARG A 193 -32.04 12.10 -28.72
C ARG A 193 -33.13 13.10 -29.09
N GLU A 194 -34.34 12.63 -29.25
CA GLU A 194 -35.51 13.48 -29.09
C GLU A 194 -35.53 13.92 -27.62
N GLY A 195 -35.17 15.18 -27.36
CA GLY A 195 -35.20 15.74 -26.03
C GLY A 195 -36.63 15.74 -25.51
N VAL A 196 -36.91 14.98 -24.48
CA VAL A 196 -38.20 15.07 -23.78
C VAL A 196 -38.21 16.43 -23.07
N VAL A 197 -38.86 17.41 -23.71
CA VAL A 197 -39.11 18.72 -23.09
C VAL A 197 -40.28 18.54 -22.11
N VAL A 198 -39.96 18.45 -20.83
CA VAL A 198 -40.98 18.45 -19.78
C VAL A 198 -41.41 19.89 -19.56
N LYS A 199 -42.63 20.24 -19.96
CA LYS A 199 -43.23 21.55 -19.66
C LYS A 199 -43.71 21.54 -18.21
N VAL A 200 -43.06 22.34 -17.38
CA VAL A 200 -43.43 22.54 -15.97
C VAL A 200 -44.69 23.40 -15.93
N SER A 201 -45.70 23.05 -15.14
CA SER A 201 -46.91 23.84 -15.00
C SER A 201 -46.62 25.15 -14.24
N PRO A 202 -47.43 26.23 -14.48
CA PRO A 202 -47.22 27.48 -13.75
C PRO A 202 -47.28 27.28 -12.20
N GLU A 203 -48.11 26.36 -11.73
CA GLU A 203 -48.24 26.05 -10.31
C GLU A 203 -47.00 25.41 -9.73
N GLN A 204 -46.42 24.45 -10.45
CA GLN A 204 -45.14 23.80 -10.07
C GLN A 204 -43.96 24.81 -10.05
N MET A 205 -43.95 25.75 -10.98
CA MET A 205 -42.94 26.81 -11.01
C MET A 205 -43.09 27.78 -9.83
N GLU A 206 -44.31 28.09 -9.41
CA GLU A 206 -44.58 28.90 -8.22
C GLU A 206 -44.14 28.18 -6.92
N GLU A 207 -44.41 26.90 -6.80
CA GLU A 207 -43.94 26.09 -5.65
C GLU A 207 -42.41 26.02 -5.60
N TYR A 208 -41.76 25.86 -6.75
CA TYR A 208 -40.29 25.85 -6.84
C TYR A 208 -39.70 27.23 -6.45
N LYS A 209 -40.29 28.34 -6.89
CA LYS A 209 -39.87 29.69 -6.48
C LYS A 209 -40.05 29.90 -4.97
N LYS A 210 -41.11 29.41 -4.36
CA LYS A 210 -41.34 29.45 -2.90
C LYS A 210 -40.28 28.61 -2.16
N PHE A 211 -39.98 27.43 -2.65
CA PHE A 211 -38.94 26.54 -2.10
C PHE A 211 -37.58 27.22 -2.12
N LEU A 212 -37.17 27.80 -3.24
CA LEU A 212 -35.89 28.53 -3.38
C LEU A 212 -35.79 29.69 -2.38
N LYS A 213 -36.82 30.52 -2.28
CA LYS A 213 -36.84 31.64 -1.32
C LYS A 213 -36.71 31.22 0.14
N LYS A 214 -37.23 30.05 0.48
CA LYS A 214 -37.20 29.54 1.87
C LYS A 214 -35.91 28.83 2.25
N ASN A 215 -35.25 28.15 1.30
CA ASN A 215 -34.18 27.20 1.61
C ASN A 215 -32.82 27.56 1.00
N VAL A 216 -32.74 28.55 0.13
CA VAL A 216 -31.47 28.95 -0.53
C VAL A 216 -31.20 30.41 -0.27
N SER A 217 -30.27 30.72 0.64
CA SER A 217 -29.74 32.03 0.83
C SER A 217 -28.93 32.46 -0.40
N ASN A 218 -29.36 33.47 -1.12
CA ASN A 218 -28.83 33.97 -2.41
C ASN A 218 -29.35 33.24 -3.66
N ALA A 219 -30.57 32.76 -3.70
CA ALA A 219 -31.22 32.44 -4.96
C ALA A 219 -31.31 33.69 -5.82
N PHE A 220 -30.61 33.74 -6.97
CA PHE A 220 -30.75 34.80 -7.96
C PHE A 220 -32.21 34.92 -8.36
N ALA A 221 -32.71 36.19 -8.42
CA ALA A 221 -34.04 36.45 -8.90
C ALA A 221 -34.17 35.90 -10.34
N LEU A 222 -35.00 34.92 -10.52
CA LEU A 222 -35.50 34.51 -11.81
C LEU A 222 -36.71 35.38 -12.09
N ASP A 223 -36.48 36.50 -12.79
CA ASP A 223 -37.55 37.29 -13.42
C ASP A 223 -38.16 36.53 -14.59
#